data_16807cc5c8b5b6fcea5cb6c5748a02d7
#
_entry.id   16807cc5c8b5b6fcea5cb6c5748a02d7
#
_cell.length_a   1.000
_cell.length_b   1.000
_cell.length_c   1.000
_cell.angle_alpha   90.00
_cell.angle_beta   90.00
_cell.angle_gamma   90.00
#
_symmetry.space_group_name_H-M   'P 1'
#
loop_
_entity.id
_entity.type
_entity.pdbx_description
1 polymer ?
#
loop_
_entity_poly.entity_id
_entity_poly.type
_entity_poly.pdbx_seq_one_letter_code
_entity_poly.pdbx_strand_id
1 'polypeptide(L)'
;MSQSANQIVWIIGTSLLLIAVLALFFQKTLVGRAMRACAINREAAALQGIPVSRMLALSFALSAALGAIAGILLTPTQFTAFNVGTPFAISGFIAAIVGGFGRPFGAFLGGIALGLAQALAVFALGSGLKNVAALSVLLIFLFFRPSGILGAAK
;
A
#
# COMPACT_ATOMS: atom_id res chain seq x y z
N MET A 1 5.22 -12.23 -26.19
CA MET A 1 5.55 -12.75 -24.85
C MET A 1 6.69 -11.99 -24.16
N SER A 2 7.64 -11.40 -24.89
CA SER A 2 8.75 -10.64 -24.27
C SER A 2 8.35 -9.28 -23.66
N GLN A 3 7.37 -8.61 -24.20
CA GLN A 3 6.94 -7.30 -23.70
C GLN A 3 6.26 -7.37 -22.33
N SER A 4 5.46 -8.40 -22.07
CA SER A 4 4.79 -8.61 -20.79
C SER A 4 5.79 -8.92 -19.67
N ALA A 5 6.83 -9.71 -19.96
CA ALA A 5 7.87 -10.02 -18.98
C ALA A 5 8.71 -8.78 -18.61
N ASN A 6 9.09 -7.98 -19.58
CA ASN A 6 9.80 -6.72 -19.31
C ASN A 6 8.96 -5.75 -18.47
N GLN A 7 7.66 -5.65 -18.73
CA GLN A 7 6.76 -4.79 -18.00
C GLN A 7 6.62 -5.19 -16.52
N ILE A 8 6.53 -6.49 -16.24
CA ILE A 8 6.48 -7.03 -14.86
C ILE A 8 7.77 -6.68 -14.11
N VAL A 9 8.93 -6.85 -14.75
CA VAL A 9 10.23 -6.51 -14.13
C VAL A 9 10.31 -5.01 -13.81
N TRP A 10 9.85 -4.14 -14.71
CA TRP A 10 9.79 -2.69 -14.47
C TRP A 10 8.87 -2.32 -13.31
N ILE A 11 7.69 -2.94 -13.21
CA ILE A 11 6.74 -2.71 -12.11
C ILE A 11 7.35 -3.14 -10.78
N ILE A 12 7.94 -4.31 -10.70
CA ILE A 12 8.57 -4.83 -9.47
C ILE A 12 9.77 -3.96 -9.09
N GLY A 13 10.64 -3.63 -10.04
CA GLY A 13 11.81 -2.78 -9.79
C GLY A 13 11.44 -1.40 -9.28
N THR A 14 10.47 -0.75 -9.91
CA THR A 14 9.99 0.56 -9.50
C THR A 14 9.29 0.52 -8.14
N SER A 15 8.51 -0.53 -7.87
CA SER A 15 7.85 -0.72 -6.57
C SER A 15 8.87 -0.88 -5.44
N LEU A 16 9.90 -1.72 -5.65
CA LEU A 16 10.99 -1.88 -4.67
C LEU A 16 11.76 -0.59 -4.43
N LEU A 17 12.06 0.16 -5.49
CA LEU A 17 12.73 1.45 -5.39
C LEU A 17 11.89 2.45 -4.62
N LEU A 18 10.59 2.55 -4.90
CA LEU A 18 9.68 3.43 -4.16
C LEU A 18 9.60 3.07 -2.68
N ILE A 19 9.56 1.79 -2.36
CA ILE A 19 9.52 1.33 -0.96
C ILE A 19 10.83 1.67 -0.26
N ALA A 20 11.98 1.45 -0.91
CA ALA A 20 13.28 1.80 -0.36
C ALA A 20 13.38 3.32 -0.10
N VAL A 21 12.96 4.14 -1.06
CA VAL A 21 12.94 5.61 -0.92
C VAL A 21 12.03 6.03 0.23
N LEU A 22 10.82 5.49 0.32
CA LEU A 22 9.89 5.80 1.41
C LEU A 22 10.43 5.35 2.76
N ALA A 23 11.00 4.15 2.85
CA ALA A 23 11.58 3.64 4.08
C ALA A 23 12.73 4.54 4.57
N LEU A 24 13.62 4.93 3.66
CA LEU A 24 14.70 5.87 3.95
C LEU A 24 14.18 7.25 4.34
N PHE A 25 13.16 7.75 3.64
CA PHE A 25 12.53 9.03 3.96
C PHE A 25 11.97 9.04 5.38
N PHE A 26 11.17 8.04 5.75
CA PHE A 26 10.56 7.95 7.08
C PHE A 26 11.57 7.65 8.19
N GLN A 27 12.67 6.96 7.91
CA GLN A 27 13.67 6.61 8.92
C GLN A 27 14.72 7.69 9.10
N LYS A 28 15.18 8.30 8.01
CA LYS A 28 16.36 9.19 8.04
C LYS A 28 16.02 10.68 8.01
N THR A 29 14.84 11.10 7.53
CA THR A 29 14.51 12.53 7.48
C THR A 29 13.79 12.99 8.75
N LEU A 30 14.06 14.23 9.16
CA LEU A 30 13.36 14.90 10.27
C LEU A 30 11.88 15.03 9.99
N VAL A 31 11.53 15.34 8.74
CA VAL A 31 10.13 15.47 8.29
C VAL A 31 9.40 14.12 8.41
N GLY A 32 10.02 13.02 7.96
CA GLY A 32 9.44 11.69 8.10
C GLY A 32 9.22 11.27 9.55
N ARG A 33 10.15 11.62 10.45
CA ARG A 33 10.00 11.38 11.89
C ARG A 33 8.88 12.24 12.48
N ALA A 34 8.79 13.51 12.10
CA ALA A 34 7.72 14.42 12.54
C ALA A 34 6.33 13.93 12.07
N MET A 35 6.22 13.46 10.82
CA MET A 35 4.99 12.86 10.29
C MET A 35 4.59 11.61 11.11
N ARG A 36 5.54 10.77 11.46
CA ARG A 36 5.29 9.57 12.28
C ARG A 36 4.87 9.93 13.70
N ALA A 37 5.47 10.95 14.32
CA ALA A 37 5.06 11.47 15.62
C ALA A 37 3.62 11.98 15.58
N CYS A 38 3.24 12.74 14.55
CA CYS A 38 1.86 13.21 14.34
C CYS A 38 0.87 12.04 14.14
N ALA A 39 1.30 10.93 13.55
CA ALA A 39 0.45 9.75 13.36
C ALA A 39 0.18 9.01 14.67
N ILE A 40 1.11 9.04 15.62
CA ILE A 40 0.97 8.39 16.94
C ILE A 40 0.11 9.25 17.86
N ASN A 41 0.46 10.52 18.04
CA ASN A 41 -0.30 11.45 18.88
C ASN A 41 -0.14 12.88 18.37
N ARG A 42 -1.22 13.44 17.82
CA ARG A 42 -1.23 14.79 17.23
C ARG A 42 -1.06 15.90 18.28
N GLU A 43 -1.66 15.73 19.44
CA GLU A 43 -1.60 16.73 20.52
C GLU A 43 -0.20 16.80 21.11
N ALA A 44 0.40 15.65 21.41
CA ALA A 44 1.76 15.59 21.91
C ALA A 44 2.76 16.15 20.89
N ALA A 45 2.58 15.88 19.60
CA ALA A 45 3.42 16.42 18.53
C ALA A 45 3.29 17.96 18.44
N ALA A 46 2.07 18.49 18.57
CA ALA A 46 1.84 19.93 18.58
C ALA A 46 2.51 20.63 19.77
N LEU A 47 2.45 20.03 20.95
CA LEU A 47 3.11 20.54 22.17
C LEU A 47 4.64 20.58 22.03
N GLN A 48 5.20 19.72 21.19
CA GLN A 48 6.63 19.69 20.85
C GLN A 48 7.01 20.69 19.74
N GLY A 49 6.08 21.55 19.31
CA GLY A 49 6.31 22.55 18.27
C GLY A 49 6.26 22.03 16.84
N ILE A 50 5.78 20.79 16.62
CA ILE A 50 5.65 20.24 15.28
C ILE A 50 4.40 20.82 14.60
N PRO A 51 4.51 21.44 13.41
CA PRO A 51 3.36 22.00 12.71
C PRO A 51 2.49 20.89 12.10
N VAL A 52 1.54 20.36 12.85
CA VAL A 52 0.70 19.21 12.50
C VAL A 52 -0.01 19.40 11.16
N SER A 53 -0.53 20.62 10.90
CA SER A 53 -1.21 20.91 9.63
C SER A 53 -0.31 20.75 8.41
N ARG A 54 0.96 21.19 8.51
CA ARG A 54 1.94 21.01 7.42
C ARG A 54 2.31 19.54 7.23
N MET A 55 2.42 18.78 8.32
CA MET A 55 2.72 17.34 8.25
C MET A 55 1.57 16.56 7.59
N LEU A 56 0.33 16.93 7.88
CA LEU A 56 -0.84 16.36 7.20
C LEU A 56 -0.85 16.70 5.71
N ALA A 57 -0.64 17.96 5.34
CA ALA A 57 -0.58 18.38 3.94
C ALA A 57 0.51 17.61 3.16
N LEU A 58 1.69 17.46 3.76
CA LEU A 58 2.78 16.66 3.17
C LEU A 58 2.41 15.17 3.02
N SER A 59 1.68 14.60 3.97
CA SER A 59 1.20 13.21 3.87
C SER A 59 0.26 13.03 2.69
N PHE A 60 -0.67 13.94 2.48
CA PHE A 60 -1.56 13.92 1.31
C PHE A 60 -0.81 14.13 0.00
N ALA A 61 0.15 15.07 -0.04
CA ALA A 61 0.97 15.30 -1.22
C ALA A 61 1.80 14.06 -1.60
N LEU A 62 2.40 13.38 -0.60
CA LEU A 62 3.12 12.12 -0.80
C LEU A 62 2.20 11.01 -1.31
N SER A 63 1.01 10.87 -0.74
CA SER A 63 0.02 9.89 -1.20
C SER A 63 -0.42 10.16 -2.64
N ALA A 64 -0.66 11.42 -3.01
CA ALA A 64 -1.01 11.81 -4.37
C ALA A 64 0.12 11.51 -5.36
N ALA A 65 1.37 11.82 -4.99
CA ALA A 65 2.54 11.52 -5.83
C ALA A 65 2.71 10.01 -6.05
N LEU A 66 2.57 9.21 -5.00
CA LEU A 66 2.62 7.74 -5.11
C LEU A 66 1.49 7.18 -5.96
N GLY A 67 0.27 7.72 -5.79
CA GLY A 67 -0.89 7.34 -6.61
C GLY A 67 -0.68 7.66 -8.09
N ALA A 68 -0.12 8.83 -8.39
CA ALA A 68 0.21 9.22 -9.77
C ALA A 68 1.25 8.27 -10.41
N ILE A 69 2.33 7.95 -9.68
CA ILE A 69 3.36 7.02 -10.15
C ILE A 69 2.76 5.62 -10.37
N ALA A 70 1.95 5.13 -9.43
CA ALA A 70 1.26 3.85 -9.56
C ALA A 70 0.32 3.85 -10.78
N GLY A 71 -0.43 4.92 -11.01
CA GLY A 71 -1.30 5.08 -12.18
C GLY A 71 -0.52 4.99 -13.49
N ILE A 72 0.61 5.70 -13.60
CA ILE A 72 1.46 5.66 -14.79
C ILE A 72 2.00 4.24 -15.05
N LEU A 73 2.42 3.52 -13.99
CA LEU A 73 2.95 2.17 -14.11
C LEU A 73 1.90 1.13 -14.52
N LEU A 74 0.64 1.32 -14.09
CA LEU A 74 -0.46 0.38 -14.36
C LEU A 74 -1.15 0.64 -15.70
N THR A 75 -1.11 1.86 -16.23
CA THR A 75 -1.77 2.26 -17.48
C THR A 75 -1.45 1.33 -18.67
N PRO A 76 -0.21 0.88 -18.91
CA PRO A 76 0.08 -0.01 -20.03
C PRO A 76 -0.47 -1.43 -19.87
N THR A 77 -0.75 -1.88 -18.64
CA THR A 77 -1.26 -3.23 -18.35
C THR A 77 -2.77 -3.31 -18.24
N GLN A 78 -3.40 -2.18 -17.90
CA GLN A 78 -4.84 -2.08 -17.71
C GLN A 78 -5.33 -0.92 -18.58
N PHE A 79 -6.22 -1.19 -19.51
CA PHE A 79 -6.85 -0.12 -20.29
C PHE A 79 -7.41 0.94 -19.35
N THR A 80 -7.05 2.21 -19.60
CA THR A 80 -7.43 3.34 -18.75
C THR A 80 -8.94 3.56 -18.85
N ALA A 81 -9.68 3.11 -17.85
CA ALA A 81 -11.10 3.37 -17.72
C ALA A 81 -11.36 4.08 -16.38
N PHE A 82 -12.37 4.94 -16.35
CA PHE A 82 -12.70 5.73 -15.15
C PHE A 82 -13.04 4.88 -13.92
N ASN A 83 -13.47 3.64 -14.13
CA ASN A 83 -13.90 2.70 -13.07
C ASN A 83 -12.76 1.82 -12.52
N VAL A 84 -11.55 1.89 -13.07
CA VAL A 84 -10.42 1.04 -12.66
C VAL A 84 -9.87 1.44 -11.29
N GLY A 85 -9.97 2.72 -10.93
CA GLY A 85 -9.40 3.25 -9.68
C GLY A 85 -10.01 2.64 -8.42
N THR A 86 -11.33 2.42 -8.39
CA THR A 86 -12.03 1.92 -7.20
C THR A 86 -11.59 0.52 -6.77
N PRO A 87 -11.53 -0.51 -7.64
CA PRO A 87 -11.00 -1.83 -7.28
C PRO A 87 -9.55 -1.79 -6.79
N PHE A 88 -8.72 -0.94 -7.39
CA PHE A 88 -7.32 -0.79 -6.93
C PHE A 88 -7.22 -0.11 -5.58
N ALA A 89 -8.05 0.91 -5.30
CA ALA A 89 -8.11 1.56 -4.00
C ALA A 89 -8.51 0.57 -2.89
N ILE A 90 -9.54 -0.24 -3.14
CA ILE A 90 -9.98 -1.28 -2.20
C ILE A 90 -8.86 -2.32 -1.98
N SER A 91 -8.26 -2.82 -3.05
CA SER A 91 -7.16 -3.81 -2.95
C SER A 91 -5.95 -3.23 -2.22
N GLY A 92 -5.61 -1.97 -2.46
CA GLY A 92 -4.53 -1.27 -1.75
C GLY A 92 -4.83 -1.10 -0.27
N PHE A 93 -6.07 -0.78 0.08
CA PHE A 93 -6.51 -0.68 1.47
C PHE A 93 -6.44 -2.04 2.18
N ILE A 94 -6.90 -3.11 1.53
CA ILE A 94 -6.79 -4.48 2.04
C ILE A 94 -5.31 -4.87 2.25
N ALA A 95 -4.46 -4.58 1.27
CA ALA A 95 -3.02 -4.85 1.36
C ALA A 95 -2.36 -4.11 2.53
N ALA A 96 -2.76 -2.86 2.78
CA ALA A 96 -2.27 -2.07 3.91
C ALA A 96 -2.71 -2.63 5.27
N ILE A 97 -3.96 -3.13 5.38
CA ILE A 97 -4.45 -3.78 6.60
C ILE A 97 -3.71 -5.10 6.84
N VAL A 98 -3.66 -5.96 5.82
CA VAL A 98 -3.01 -7.27 5.90
C VAL A 98 -1.51 -7.13 6.20
N GLY A 99 -0.86 -6.15 5.61
CA GLY A 99 0.55 -5.86 5.83
C GLY A 99 0.87 -5.24 7.19
N GLY A 100 -0.11 -4.62 7.82
CA GLY A 100 0.03 -3.86 9.07
C GLY A 100 0.19 -2.37 8.83
N PHE A 101 -0.71 -1.58 9.41
CA PHE A 101 -0.72 -0.12 9.30
C PHE A 101 0.59 0.50 9.82
N GLY A 102 1.10 1.49 9.09
CA GLY A 102 2.25 2.29 9.52
C GLY A 102 3.62 1.75 9.11
N ARG A 103 3.68 0.62 8.40
CA ARG A 103 4.94 0.05 7.90
C ARG A 103 4.89 -0.16 6.38
N PRO A 104 5.66 0.63 5.58
CA PRO A 104 5.67 0.49 4.11
C PRO A 104 6.05 -0.92 3.65
N PHE A 105 6.99 -1.55 4.33
CA PHE A 105 7.41 -2.94 4.05
C PHE A 105 6.28 -3.95 4.32
N GLY A 106 5.48 -3.71 5.37
CA GLY A 106 4.31 -4.53 5.68
C GLY A 106 3.28 -4.46 4.57
N ALA A 107 2.93 -3.26 4.13
CA ALA A 107 1.98 -3.05 3.05
C ALA A 107 2.42 -3.72 1.73
N PHE A 108 3.73 -3.73 1.44
CA PHE A 108 4.27 -4.42 0.27
C PHE A 108 4.10 -5.94 0.36
N LEU A 109 4.47 -6.54 1.49
CA LEU A 109 4.26 -7.97 1.73
C LEU A 109 2.78 -8.34 1.72
N GLY A 110 1.93 -7.48 2.31
CA GLY A 110 0.47 -7.62 2.26
C GLY A 110 -0.07 -7.57 0.82
N GLY A 111 0.48 -6.68 -0.01
CA GLY A 111 0.14 -6.58 -1.44
C GLY A 111 0.53 -7.84 -2.23
N ILE A 112 1.73 -8.39 -1.98
CA ILE A 112 2.17 -9.65 -2.60
C ILE A 112 1.27 -10.81 -2.16
N ALA A 113 1.00 -10.93 -0.87
CA ALA A 113 0.15 -11.99 -0.33
C ALA A 113 -1.27 -11.90 -0.91
N LEU A 114 -1.83 -10.69 -0.99
CA LEU A 114 -3.13 -10.45 -1.59
C LEU A 114 -3.14 -10.79 -3.09
N GLY A 115 -2.10 -10.38 -3.82
CA GLY A 115 -1.96 -10.67 -5.24
C GLY A 115 -1.89 -12.17 -5.53
N LEU A 116 -1.12 -12.91 -4.73
CA LEU A 116 -1.04 -14.37 -4.81
C LEU A 116 -2.39 -15.04 -4.50
N ALA A 117 -3.07 -14.59 -3.45
CA ALA A 117 -4.39 -15.11 -3.09
C ALA A 117 -5.43 -14.83 -4.19
N GLN A 118 -5.42 -13.63 -4.77
CA GLN A 118 -6.29 -13.30 -5.90
C GLN A 118 -5.97 -14.15 -7.14
N ALA A 119 -4.68 -14.39 -7.44
CA ALA A 119 -4.27 -15.22 -8.57
C ALA A 119 -4.74 -16.69 -8.40
N LEU A 120 -4.58 -17.25 -7.21
CA LEU A 120 -5.08 -18.59 -6.89
C LEU A 120 -6.61 -18.67 -6.98
N ALA A 121 -7.31 -17.66 -6.49
CA ALA A 121 -8.78 -17.61 -6.56
C ALA A 121 -9.27 -17.52 -8.01
N VAL A 122 -8.63 -16.74 -8.86
CA VAL A 122 -8.96 -16.64 -10.29
C VAL A 122 -8.72 -17.98 -10.98
N PHE A 123 -7.64 -18.68 -10.63
CA PHE A 123 -7.34 -20.00 -11.19
C PHE A 123 -8.37 -21.05 -10.79
N ALA A 124 -8.82 -21.05 -9.53
CA ALA A 124 -9.74 -22.06 -9.01
C ALA A 124 -11.22 -21.77 -9.30
N LEU A 125 -11.64 -20.50 -9.27
CA LEU A 125 -13.05 -20.08 -9.23
C LEU A 125 -13.45 -19.17 -10.41
N GLY A 126 -12.48 -18.76 -11.26
CA GLY A 126 -12.71 -17.86 -12.38
C GLY A 126 -12.58 -16.38 -12.02
N SER A 127 -12.48 -15.54 -13.05
CA SER A 127 -12.19 -14.09 -12.93
C SER A 127 -13.27 -13.27 -12.23
N GLY A 128 -14.54 -13.73 -12.25
CA GLY A 128 -15.66 -13.01 -11.64
C GLY A 128 -15.61 -12.92 -10.12
N LEU A 129 -14.88 -13.83 -9.46
CA LEU A 129 -14.78 -13.91 -8.00
C LEU A 129 -13.51 -13.26 -7.41
N LYS A 130 -12.72 -12.56 -8.24
CA LYS A 130 -11.48 -11.90 -7.82
C LYS A 130 -11.68 -10.95 -6.62
N ASN A 131 -12.72 -10.13 -6.66
CA ASN A 131 -13.02 -9.16 -5.59
C ASN A 131 -13.56 -9.86 -4.33
N VAL A 132 -14.36 -10.91 -4.51
CA VAL A 132 -14.87 -11.73 -3.40
C VAL A 132 -13.72 -12.43 -2.69
N ALA A 133 -12.75 -12.95 -3.44
CA ALA A 133 -11.54 -13.56 -2.89
C ALA A 133 -10.71 -12.56 -2.09
N ALA A 134 -10.54 -11.33 -2.58
CA ALA A 134 -9.83 -10.28 -1.84
C ALA A 134 -10.49 -9.96 -0.50
N LEU A 135 -11.82 -9.82 -0.50
CA LEU A 135 -12.59 -9.58 0.73
C LEU A 135 -12.56 -10.79 1.68
N SER A 136 -12.61 -12.01 1.15
CA SER A 136 -12.49 -13.23 1.96
C SER A 136 -11.13 -13.33 2.63
N VAL A 137 -10.06 -13.02 1.91
CA VAL A 137 -8.70 -12.96 2.47
C VAL A 137 -8.63 -11.92 3.58
N LEU A 138 -9.22 -10.74 3.37
CA LEU A 138 -9.29 -9.71 4.42
C LEU A 138 -10.02 -10.22 5.67
N LEU A 139 -11.19 -10.82 5.50
CA LEU A 139 -11.98 -11.33 6.64
C LEU A 139 -11.25 -12.43 7.39
N ILE A 140 -10.69 -13.40 6.69
CA ILE A 140 -9.90 -14.48 7.29
C ILE A 140 -8.71 -13.88 8.05
N PHE A 141 -8.01 -12.94 7.43
CA PHE A 141 -6.84 -12.33 8.03
C PHE A 141 -7.20 -11.49 9.27
N LEU A 142 -8.30 -10.73 9.19
CA LEU A 142 -8.79 -9.93 10.32
C LEU A 142 -9.21 -10.81 11.50
N PHE A 143 -9.75 -12.00 11.21
CA PHE A 143 -10.17 -12.95 12.24
C PHE A 143 -8.99 -13.62 12.93
N PHE A 144 -7.94 -14.02 12.18
CA PHE A 144 -6.78 -14.72 12.73
C PHE A 144 -5.67 -13.79 13.24
N ARG A 145 -5.48 -12.61 12.61
CA ARG A 145 -4.42 -11.64 12.96
C ARG A 145 -4.84 -10.19 12.74
N PRO A 146 -5.57 -9.58 13.66
CA PRO A 146 -6.06 -8.20 13.51
C PRO A 146 -4.95 -7.15 13.48
N SER A 147 -3.72 -7.49 13.90
CA SER A 147 -2.56 -6.57 13.89
C SER A 147 -1.73 -6.59 12.59
N GLY A 148 -2.11 -7.38 11.58
CA GLY A 148 -1.35 -7.52 10.34
C GLY A 148 -0.17 -8.50 10.44
N ILE A 149 0.47 -8.80 9.29
CA ILE A 149 1.61 -9.76 9.23
C ILE A 149 2.80 -9.23 10.03
N LEU A 150 3.04 -7.92 9.97
CA LEU A 150 4.14 -7.22 10.66
C LEU A 150 3.63 -6.30 11.78
N GLY A 151 2.36 -6.42 12.18
CA GLY A 151 1.82 -5.69 13.31
C GLY A 151 2.65 -5.99 14.56
N ALA A 152 3.07 -4.95 15.27
CA ALA A 152 3.80 -5.10 16.52
C ALA A 152 2.93 -5.90 17.49
N ALA A 153 3.39 -7.09 17.86
CA ALA A 153 2.96 -7.69 19.11
C ALA A 153 3.31 -6.68 20.23
N LYS A 154 2.29 -6.26 20.99
CA LYS A 154 2.52 -5.57 22.26
C LYS A 154 3.33 -6.45 23.17
#